data_a6470a32f8129e68d883f3c13b3e3cf1
#
_entry.id   a6470a32f8129e68d883f3c13b3e3cf1
#
_cell.length_a   1.000
_cell.length_b   1.000
_cell.length_c   1.000
_cell.angle_alpha   90.00
_cell.angle_beta   90.00
_cell.angle_gamma   90.00
#
_symmetry.space_group_name_H-M   'P 1'
#
loop_
_entity.id
_entity.type
_entity.pdbx_description
1 polymer ?
#
loop_
_entity_poly.entity_id
_entity_poly.type
_entity_poly.pdbx_seq_one_letter_code
_entity_poly.pdbx_strand_id
1 'polypeptide(L)'
;MYRALGAEPFWNLSINALDVTFTGPDTQKVRERTPKKIIGIAGEIYRSPRIDVNIVHGRCSDGMRDQDCPDKVQVTVDGRGFERCGGL
;
A
#
# COMPACT_ATOMS: atom_id res chain seq x y z
N MET A 1 -5.52 -3.78 -11.25
CA MET A 1 -5.17 -2.66 -10.34
C MET A 1 -5.14 -3.15 -8.91
N TYR A 2 -4.12 -2.79 -8.16
CA TYR A 2 -4.00 -3.14 -6.74
C TYR A 2 -4.41 -1.94 -5.90
N ARG A 3 -5.13 -2.19 -4.80
CA ARG A 3 -5.57 -1.15 -3.88
C ARG A 3 -5.31 -1.54 -2.43
N ALA A 4 -4.92 -0.54 -1.64
CA ALA A 4 -4.74 -0.68 -0.20
C ALA A 4 -5.21 0.60 0.48
N LEU A 5 -5.62 0.48 1.73
CA LEU A 5 -6.06 1.65 2.48
C LEU A 5 -5.88 1.45 3.99
N GLY A 6 -5.87 2.56 4.71
CA GLY A 6 -5.84 2.59 6.16
C GLY A 6 -6.78 3.64 6.69
N ALA A 7 -7.13 3.55 7.97
CA ALA A 7 -8.17 4.38 8.56
C ALA A 7 -7.69 5.39 9.61
N GLU A 8 -6.55 5.16 10.25
CA GLU A 8 -6.07 6.05 11.32
C GLU A 8 -4.55 6.17 11.31
N PRO A 9 -3.97 7.15 10.62
CA PRO A 9 -4.65 8.16 9.79
C PRO A 9 -5.16 7.57 8.48
N PHE A 10 -6.14 8.21 7.86
CA PHE A 10 -6.65 7.75 6.58
C PHE A 10 -5.62 7.92 5.47
N TRP A 11 -5.40 6.86 4.71
CA TRP A 11 -4.58 6.90 3.51
C TRP A 11 -5.09 5.87 2.51
N ASN A 12 -4.75 6.07 1.26
CA ASN A 12 -5.01 5.05 0.25
C ASN A 12 -3.88 4.97 -0.75
N LEU A 13 -3.77 3.81 -1.37
CA LEU A 13 -2.74 3.51 -2.35
C LEU A 13 -3.39 2.80 -3.52
N SER A 14 -3.00 3.15 -4.73
CA SER A 14 -3.37 2.39 -5.92
C SER A 14 -2.15 2.13 -6.76
N ILE A 15 -2.06 0.92 -7.32
CA ILE A 15 -0.98 0.52 -8.20
C ILE A 15 -1.60 -0.04 -9.47
N ASN A 16 -1.26 0.55 -10.60
CA ASN A 16 -1.63 0.01 -11.89
C ASN A 16 -0.37 -0.15 -12.75
N ALA A 17 -0.52 -0.51 -14.03
CA ALA A 17 0.62 -0.77 -14.89
C ALA A 17 1.50 0.46 -15.12
N LEU A 18 0.94 1.66 -14.98
CA LEU A 18 1.64 2.91 -15.26
C LEU A 18 2.11 3.64 -14.02
N ASP A 19 1.25 3.73 -13.01
CA ASP A 19 1.51 4.58 -11.85
C ASP A 19 1.19 3.91 -10.54
N VAL A 20 1.98 4.26 -9.52
CA VAL A 20 1.66 4.04 -8.13
C VAL A 20 1.31 5.39 -7.51
N THR A 21 0.14 5.48 -6.90
CA THR A 21 -0.39 6.73 -6.35
C THR A 21 -0.74 6.55 -4.89
N PHE A 22 -0.22 7.41 -4.05
CA PHE A 22 -0.51 7.43 -2.61
C PHE A 22 -1.21 8.73 -2.26
N THR A 23 -2.31 8.63 -1.51
CA THR A 23 -3.00 9.78 -0.95
C THR A 23 -3.00 9.61 0.56
N GLY A 24 -2.37 10.53 1.26
CA GLY A 24 -2.21 10.44 2.70
C GLY A 24 -3.09 11.42 3.45
N PRO A 25 -2.89 11.48 4.78
CA PRO A 25 -3.52 12.51 5.59
C PRO A 25 -3.06 13.87 5.10
N ASP A 26 -3.83 14.89 5.42
CA ASP A 26 -3.55 16.28 5.02
C ASP A 26 -3.56 16.48 3.50
N THR A 27 -4.31 15.63 2.79
CA THR A 27 -4.47 15.69 1.34
C THR A 27 -3.16 15.55 0.55
N GLN A 28 -2.09 15.06 1.18
CA GLN A 28 -0.83 14.81 0.51
C GLN A 28 -1.03 13.73 -0.57
N LYS A 29 -0.57 14.03 -1.78
CA LYS A 29 -0.66 13.09 -2.89
C LYS A 29 0.70 12.93 -3.52
N VAL A 30 1.16 11.69 -3.66
CA VAL A 30 2.43 11.36 -4.29
C VAL A 30 2.16 10.34 -5.39
N ARG A 31 2.69 10.61 -6.57
CA ARG A 31 2.54 9.74 -7.73
C ARG A 31 3.89 9.46 -8.33
N GLU A 32 4.17 8.18 -8.53
CA GLU A 32 5.41 7.72 -9.13
C GLU A 32 5.09 6.74 -10.24
N ARG A 33 6.01 6.59 -11.19
CA ARG A 33 5.89 5.55 -12.19
C ARG A 33 6.00 4.18 -11.49
N THR A 34 5.15 3.24 -11.88
CA THR A 34 5.16 1.91 -11.27
C THR A 34 6.49 1.22 -11.54
N PRO A 35 7.26 0.89 -10.50
CA PRO A 35 8.54 0.20 -10.68
C PRO A 35 8.31 -1.27 -10.97
N LYS A 36 9.39 -1.96 -11.32
CA LYS A 36 9.36 -3.39 -11.53
C LYS A 36 9.02 -4.09 -10.21
N LYS A 37 8.04 -5.00 -10.28
CA LYS A 37 7.65 -5.81 -9.12
C LYS A 37 8.81 -6.72 -8.71
N ILE A 38 9.11 -6.71 -7.40
CA ILE A 38 10.09 -7.61 -6.80
C ILE A 38 9.31 -8.70 -6.10
N ILE A 39 9.55 -9.96 -6.49
CA ILE A 39 8.85 -11.10 -5.89
C ILE A 39 9.62 -11.54 -4.65
N GLY A 40 8.95 -11.50 -3.50
CA GLY A 40 9.49 -11.98 -2.24
C GLY A 40 8.90 -13.31 -1.84
N ILE A 41 9.33 -13.83 -0.70
CA ILE A 41 8.85 -15.12 -0.18
C ILE A 41 7.37 -15.05 0.19
N ALA A 42 6.95 -13.93 0.77
CA ALA A 42 5.59 -13.78 1.30
C ALA A 42 4.72 -12.83 0.49
N GLY A 43 5.26 -12.22 -0.56
CA GLY A 43 4.49 -11.26 -1.33
C GLY A 43 5.35 -10.50 -2.32
N GLU A 44 4.99 -9.24 -2.57
CA GLU A 44 5.67 -8.42 -3.56
C GLU A 44 6.14 -7.09 -2.96
N ILE A 45 7.17 -6.54 -3.56
CA ILE A 45 7.75 -5.25 -3.15
C ILE A 45 7.84 -4.36 -4.38
N TYR A 46 7.41 -3.11 -4.22
CA TYR A 46 7.58 -2.07 -5.23
C TYR A 46 8.39 -0.94 -4.62
N ARG A 47 9.51 -0.60 -5.25
CA ARG A 47 10.38 0.48 -4.77
C ARG A 47 10.54 1.54 -5.82
N SER A 48 10.07 2.74 -5.51
CA SER A 48 10.27 3.92 -6.33
C SER A 48 10.95 5.01 -5.48
N PRO A 49 11.38 6.12 -6.09
CA PRO A 49 12.15 7.12 -5.34
C PRO A 49 11.46 7.66 -4.08
N ARG A 50 10.14 7.80 -4.11
CA ARG A 50 9.41 8.37 -2.98
C ARG A 50 8.48 7.40 -2.28
N ILE A 51 8.10 6.30 -2.95
CA ILE A 51 7.11 5.35 -2.43
C ILE A 51 7.70 3.95 -2.42
N ASP A 52 7.74 3.33 -1.25
CA ASP A 52 8.07 1.92 -1.10
C ASP A 52 6.83 1.19 -0.64
N VAL A 53 6.48 0.10 -1.33
CA VAL A 53 5.32 -0.71 -0.99
C VAL A 53 5.77 -2.13 -0.73
N ASN A 54 5.39 -2.68 0.43
CA ASN A 54 5.66 -4.06 0.77
C ASN A 54 4.30 -4.74 1.01
N ILE A 55 3.98 -5.70 0.15
CA ILE A 55 2.73 -6.44 0.21
C ILE A 55 3.03 -7.84 0.73
N VAL A 56 2.40 -8.21 1.83
CA VAL A 56 2.52 -9.55 2.41
C VAL A 56 1.17 -10.26 2.27
N HIS A 57 1.17 -11.39 1.56
CA HIS A 57 -0.04 -12.19 1.40
C HIS A 57 -0.33 -12.92 2.71
N GLY A 58 -1.25 -12.37 3.45
CA GLY A 58 -1.65 -12.92 4.73
C GLY A 58 -2.86 -12.16 5.23
N ARG A 59 -3.74 -12.88 5.90
CA ARG A 59 -4.99 -12.32 6.37
C ARG A 59 -4.76 -11.08 7.22
N CYS A 60 -5.39 -9.99 6.83
CA CYS A 60 -5.34 -8.72 7.55
C CYS A 60 -6.73 -8.42 8.10
N SER A 61 -6.83 -8.22 9.40
CA SER A 61 -8.09 -7.83 10.02
C SER A 61 -8.04 -6.35 10.37
N ASP A 62 -9.07 -5.63 9.99
CA ASP A 62 -9.17 -4.20 10.30
C ASP A 62 -9.70 -3.94 11.71
N GLY A 63 -9.86 -4.89 12.56
CA GLY A 63 -10.26 -4.68 13.93
C GLY A 63 -11.55 -3.87 14.18
N MET A 64 -11.91 -2.99 13.26
CA MET A 64 -13.08 -2.12 13.31
C MET A 64 -14.19 -2.57 12.38
N ARG A 65 -13.90 -3.47 11.48
CA ARG A 65 -14.84 -4.02 10.50
C ARG A 65 -14.79 -5.54 10.58
N ASP A 66 -15.92 -6.17 10.32
CA ASP A 66 -15.99 -7.63 10.22
C ASP A 66 -15.43 -8.14 8.90
N GLN A 67 -14.62 -7.34 8.22
CA GLN A 67 -14.02 -7.73 6.95
C GLN A 67 -12.55 -8.00 7.10
N ASP A 68 -12.12 -9.17 6.62
CA ASP A 68 -10.72 -9.51 6.51
C ASP A 68 -10.24 -9.16 5.12
N CYS A 69 -9.05 -8.60 5.04
CA CYS A 69 -8.39 -8.32 3.77
C CYS A 69 -7.41 -9.45 3.46
N PRO A 70 -7.18 -9.76 2.17
CA PRO A 70 -6.25 -10.83 1.81
C PRO A 70 -4.79 -10.51 2.10
N ASP A 71 -4.42 -9.23 2.18
CA ASP A 71 -3.03 -8.84 2.31
C ASP A 71 -2.81 -7.82 3.41
N LYS A 72 -1.59 -7.85 3.97
CA LYS A 72 -1.06 -6.78 4.80
C LYS A 72 -0.17 -5.91 3.92
N VAL A 73 -0.29 -4.60 4.05
CA VAL A 73 0.48 -3.66 3.23
C VAL A 73 1.19 -2.65 4.10
N GLN A 74 2.48 -2.48 3.85
CA GLN A 74 3.28 -1.41 4.43
C GLN A 74 3.69 -0.47 3.31
N VAL A 75 3.45 0.81 3.50
CA VAL A 75 3.82 1.83 2.53
C VAL A 75 4.70 2.85 3.23
N THR A 76 5.84 3.17 2.64
CA THR A 76 6.70 4.25 3.12
C THR A 76 6.73 5.33 2.06
N VAL A 77 6.32 6.53 2.44
CA VAL A 77 6.26 7.67 1.53
C VAL A 77 7.09 8.80 2.12
N ASP A 78 8.14 9.21 1.40
CA ASP A 78 9.06 10.25 1.85
C ASP A 78 9.56 10.00 3.29
N GLY A 79 9.81 8.71 3.59
CA GLY A 79 10.33 8.31 4.90
C GLY A 79 9.27 8.08 5.97
N ARG A 80 8.00 8.34 5.69
CA ARG A 80 6.91 8.13 6.64
C ARG A 80 6.19 6.82 6.35
N GLY A 81 6.00 6.00 7.37
CA GLY A 81 5.40 4.68 7.23
C GLY A 81 3.90 4.66 7.48
N PHE A 82 3.20 3.84 6.70
CA PHE A 82 1.76 3.59 6.82
C PHE A 82 1.54 2.09 6.68
N GLU A 83 0.62 1.56 7.45
CA GLU A 83 0.38 0.11 7.50
C GLU A 83 -1.09 -0.18 7.65
N ARG A 84 -1.64 -1.05 6.83
CA ARG A 84 -2.98 -1.66 6.99
C ARG A 84 -3.20 -2.76 5.97
N CYS A 85 -4.33 -2.72 5.28
CA CYS A 85 -4.85 -3.82 4.47
C CYS A 85 -4.79 -3.52 3.00
N GLY A 86 -4.59 -4.54 2.20
CA GLY A 86 -4.59 -4.44 0.76
C GLY A 86 -5.27 -5.61 0.08
N GLY A 87 -5.23 -5.59 -1.25
CA GLY A 87 -5.91 -6.59 -2.05
C GLY A 87 -7.38 -6.28 -2.25
N LEU A 88 -7.74 -5.03 -2.17
CA LEU A 88 -9.13 -4.58 -2.23
C LEU A 88 -9.59 -4.34 -3.66
#